data_8e75e59327a36edace76e92b0a90d729
#
_entry.id   8e75e59327a36edace76e92b0a90d729
#
_cell.length_a   1.000
_cell.length_b   1.000
_cell.length_c   1.000
_cell.angle_alpha   90.00
_cell.angle_beta   90.00
_cell.angle_gamma   90.00
#
_symmetry.space_group_name_H-M   'P 1'
#
loop_
_entity.id
_entity.type
_entity.pdbx_description
1 polymer ?
#
loop_
_entity_poly.entity_id
_entity_poly.type
_entity_poly.pdbx_seq_one_letter_code
_entity_poly.pdbx_strand_id
1 'polypeptide(L)'
;QMIEQAIYEHPDVEEAVVIGIADPYRGEAAKAFVKLRDGAAPLTLDALRSFLEGKLGRHELPAALELRSALPRTAVGKLSRLALREAERHSHPVV
;
A
#
# COMPACT_ATOMS: atom_id res chain seq x y z
N GLN A 1 6.03 10.42 0.66
CA GLN A 1 5.10 10.18 -0.42
C GLN A 1 3.70 10.64 -0.10
N MET A 2 3.05 11.28 -1.06
CA MET A 2 1.70 11.84 -0.87
C MET A 2 0.67 10.75 -0.59
N ILE A 3 0.74 9.63 -1.30
CA ILE A 3 -0.24 8.56 -1.13
C ILE A 3 -0.13 7.95 0.26
N GLU A 4 1.09 7.67 0.71
CA GLU A 4 1.31 7.12 2.05
C GLU A 4 0.79 8.06 3.13
N GLN A 5 1.07 9.36 3.00
CA GLN A 5 0.60 10.34 3.98
C GLN A 5 -0.92 10.37 4.06
N ALA A 6 -1.58 10.30 2.91
CA ALA A 6 -3.05 10.29 2.88
C ALA A 6 -3.61 9.01 3.52
N ILE A 7 -2.97 7.86 3.30
CA ILE A 7 -3.39 6.60 3.92
C ILE A 7 -3.25 6.66 5.43
N TYR A 8 -2.16 7.28 5.93
CA TYR A 8 -1.95 7.42 7.36
C TYR A 8 -3.04 8.26 8.05
N GLU A 9 -3.80 9.05 7.31
CA GLU A 9 -4.92 9.78 7.90
C GLU A 9 -6.11 8.88 8.23
N HIS A 10 -6.13 7.66 7.70
CA HIS A 10 -7.20 6.72 8.04
C HIS A 10 -7.02 6.25 9.48
N PRO A 11 -8.10 6.33 10.31
CA PRO A 11 -7.97 6.05 11.74
C PRO A 11 -7.59 4.62 12.07
N ASP A 12 -7.87 3.66 11.20
CA ASP A 12 -7.57 2.25 11.45
C ASP A 12 -6.18 1.83 10.97
N VAL A 13 -5.45 2.71 10.30
CA VAL A 13 -4.12 2.37 9.76
C VAL A 13 -3.04 2.65 10.78
N GLU A 14 -2.25 1.62 11.09
CA GLU A 14 -1.08 1.78 11.94
C GLU A 14 0.17 2.08 11.12
N GLU A 15 0.39 1.33 10.02
CA GLU A 15 1.53 1.51 9.14
C GLU A 15 1.11 1.32 7.69
N ALA A 16 1.75 2.05 6.78
CA ALA A 16 1.47 1.92 5.35
C ALA A 16 2.73 2.15 4.54
N VAL A 17 2.91 1.36 3.49
CA VAL A 17 3.97 1.53 2.50
C VAL A 17 3.34 1.37 1.12
N VAL A 18 3.69 2.27 0.21
CA VAL A 18 3.21 2.21 -1.17
C VAL A 18 4.38 1.97 -2.10
N ILE A 19 4.22 1.01 -3.01
CA ILE A 19 5.21 0.71 -4.05
C ILE A 19 4.57 0.81 -5.42
N GLY A 20 5.41 0.94 -6.46
CA GLY A 20 4.95 0.83 -7.84
C GLY A 20 4.97 -0.62 -8.28
N ILE A 21 3.94 -1.05 -8.98
CA ILE A 21 3.88 -2.38 -9.59
C ILE A 21 3.63 -2.23 -11.09
N ALA A 22 4.00 -3.25 -11.86
CA ALA A 22 3.79 -3.24 -13.29
C ALA A 22 2.29 -3.24 -13.62
N ASP A 23 1.90 -2.43 -14.58
CA ASP A 23 0.52 -2.32 -15.04
C ASP A 23 0.52 -2.33 -16.57
N PRO A 24 -0.16 -3.29 -17.23
CA PRO A 24 -0.13 -3.40 -18.69
C PRO A 24 -0.72 -2.21 -19.42
N TYR A 25 -1.54 -1.40 -18.76
CA TYR A 25 -2.21 -0.26 -19.39
C TYR A 25 -1.53 1.06 -19.11
N ARG A 26 -0.96 1.23 -17.89
CA ARG A 26 -0.38 2.49 -17.45
C ARG A 26 1.13 2.44 -17.28
N GLY A 27 1.73 1.28 -17.49
CA GLY A 27 3.14 1.06 -17.22
C GLY A 27 3.40 0.78 -15.75
N GLU A 28 2.87 1.60 -14.87
CA GLU A 28 3.02 1.45 -13.43
C GLU A 28 1.76 1.86 -12.70
N ALA A 29 1.45 1.16 -11.63
CA ALA A 29 0.34 1.48 -10.74
C ALA A 29 0.81 1.39 -9.29
N ALA A 30 0.08 2.02 -8.37
CA ALA A 30 0.44 1.99 -6.97
C ALA A 30 -0.21 0.80 -6.27
N LYS A 31 0.57 0.10 -5.43
CA LYS A 31 0.05 -0.92 -4.52
C LYS A 31 0.37 -0.50 -3.09
N ALA A 32 -0.65 -0.52 -2.23
CA ALA A 32 -0.51 -0.17 -0.83
C ALA A 32 -0.40 -1.44 0.00
N PHE A 33 0.58 -1.46 0.91
CA PHE A 33 0.69 -2.47 1.96
C PHE A 33 0.32 -1.79 3.26
N VAL A 34 -0.63 -2.34 3.98
CA VAL A 34 -1.18 -1.69 5.17
C VAL A 34 -1.20 -2.66 6.35
N LYS A 35 -0.71 -2.17 7.48
CA LYS A 35 -0.91 -2.84 8.77
C LYS A 35 -1.97 -2.06 9.51
N LEU A 36 -3.07 -2.73 9.83
CA LEU A 36 -4.16 -2.12 10.57
C LEU A 36 -3.90 -2.18 12.07
N ARG A 37 -4.53 -1.28 12.82
CA ARG A 37 -4.48 -1.32 14.27
C ARG A 37 -5.21 -2.55 14.79
N ASP A 38 -4.80 -3.03 15.95
CA ASP A 38 -5.44 -4.18 16.59
C ASP A 38 -6.93 -3.91 16.78
N GLY A 39 -7.74 -4.88 16.41
CA GLY A 39 -9.19 -4.79 16.55
C GLY A 39 -9.90 -4.08 15.41
N ALA A 40 -9.17 -3.52 14.45
CA ALA A 40 -9.80 -2.86 13.32
C ALA A 40 -10.42 -3.89 12.38
N ALA A 41 -11.56 -3.54 11.79
CA ALA A 41 -12.18 -4.39 10.77
C ALA A 41 -11.30 -4.42 9.52
N PRO A 42 -11.32 -5.54 8.75
CA PRO A 42 -10.55 -5.60 7.51
C PRO A 42 -10.92 -4.45 6.57
N LEU A 43 -9.89 -3.86 5.96
CA LEU A 43 -10.07 -2.75 5.03
C LEU A 43 -10.01 -3.30 3.60
N THR A 44 -11.00 -2.97 2.77
CA THR A 44 -11.00 -3.38 1.38
C THR A 44 -10.35 -2.30 0.51
N LEU A 45 -9.93 -2.69 -0.71
CA LEU A 45 -9.40 -1.73 -1.66
C LEU A 45 -10.43 -0.65 -1.98
N ASP A 46 -11.69 -1.05 -2.21
CA ASP A 46 -12.74 -0.08 -2.53
C ASP A 46 -12.95 0.92 -1.40
N ALA A 47 -12.94 0.47 -0.16
CA ALA A 47 -13.10 1.36 1.00
C ALA A 47 -11.92 2.31 1.12
N LEU A 48 -10.69 1.81 0.88
CA LEU A 48 -9.52 2.67 0.90
C LEU A 48 -9.57 3.71 -0.20
N ARG A 49 -9.92 3.31 -1.42
CA ARG A 49 -10.03 4.25 -2.54
C ARG A 49 -11.08 5.32 -2.26
N SER A 50 -12.24 4.93 -1.71
CA SER A 50 -13.28 5.89 -1.35
C SER A 50 -12.79 6.88 -0.31
N PHE A 51 -12.06 6.41 0.69
CA PHE A 51 -11.47 7.29 1.70
C PHE A 51 -10.51 8.31 1.07
N LEU A 52 -9.74 7.87 0.09
CA LEU A 52 -8.71 8.70 -0.52
C LEU A 52 -9.23 9.65 -1.61
N GLU A 53 -10.44 9.43 -2.11
CA GLU A 53 -10.99 10.21 -3.23
C GLU A 53 -11.00 11.72 -2.99
N GLY A 54 -11.28 12.15 -1.77
CA GLY A 54 -11.30 13.57 -1.43
C GLY A 54 -9.93 14.16 -1.14
N LYS A 55 -8.89 13.31 -1.11
CA LYS A 55 -7.54 13.71 -0.69
C LYS A 55 -6.53 13.64 -1.83
N LEU A 56 -6.77 12.80 -2.81
CA LEU A 56 -5.84 12.53 -3.92
C LEU A 56 -6.58 12.62 -5.25
N GLY A 57 -5.83 12.88 -6.32
CA GLY A 57 -6.37 12.82 -7.65
C GLY A 57 -6.65 11.39 -8.08
N ARG A 58 -7.48 11.22 -9.10
CA ARG A 58 -7.87 9.91 -9.60
C ARG A 58 -6.70 9.01 -9.95
N HIS A 59 -5.67 9.61 -10.55
CA HIS A 59 -4.50 8.86 -11.01
C HIS A 59 -3.57 8.47 -9.87
N GLU A 60 -3.81 9.00 -8.69
CA GLU A 60 -2.99 8.73 -7.51
C GLU A 60 -3.58 7.65 -6.61
N LEU A 61 -4.81 7.20 -6.89
CA LEU A 61 -5.45 6.17 -6.07
C LEU A 61 -4.74 4.83 -6.28
N PRO A 62 -4.56 4.04 -5.20
CA PRO A 62 -3.92 2.74 -5.35
C PRO A 62 -4.77 1.79 -6.18
N ALA A 63 -4.11 0.95 -6.97
CA ALA A 63 -4.76 -0.07 -7.78
C ALA A 63 -4.86 -1.40 -7.05
N ALA A 64 -4.10 -1.59 -5.98
CA ALA A 64 -4.08 -2.83 -5.21
C ALA A 64 -3.83 -2.53 -3.75
N LEU A 65 -4.29 -3.42 -2.88
CA LEU A 65 -4.11 -3.32 -1.44
C LEU A 65 -3.80 -4.70 -0.88
N GLU A 66 -2.78 -4.78 -0.04
CA GLU A 66 -2.48 -6.00 0.69
C GLU A 66 -2.39 -5.66 2.18
N LEU A 67 -3.20 -6.34 3.00
CA LEU A 67 -3.14 -6.19 4.45
C LEU A 67 -2.14 -7.17 5.01
N ARG A 68 -1.30 -6.71 5.95
CA ARG A 68 -0.32 -7.55 6.61
C ARG A 68 -0.35 -7.30 8.11
N SER A 69 -0.08 -8.35 8.88
CA SER A 69 0.04 -8.22 10.33
C SER A 69 1.34 -7.53 10.74
N ALA A 70 2.34 -7.53 9.85
CA ALA A 70 3.60 -6.84 10.07
C ALA A 70 4.19 -6.45 8.72
N LEU A 71 4.86 -5.30 8.68
CA LEU A 71 5.57 -4.85 7.49
C LEU A 71 7.08 -5.00 7.73
N PRO A 72 7.86 -5.34 6.67
CA PRO A 72 9.30 -5.54 6.82
C PRO A 72 10.01 -4.24 7.19
N ARG A 73 11.07 -4.35 7.97
CA ARG A 73 11.86 -3.20 8.40
C ARG A 73 13.33 -3.42 8.05
N THR A 74 14.03 -2.29 7.87
CA THR A 74 15.48 -2.31 7.68
C THR A 74 16.17 -2.57 9.01
N ALA A 75 17.50 -2.77 8.95
CA ALA A 75 18.30 -2.98 10.16
C ALA A 75 18.21 -1.83 11.15
N VAL A 76 17.92 -0.61 10.67
CA VAL A 76 17.77 0.55 11.54
C VAL A 76 16.32 0.80 11.98
N GLY A 77 15.43 -0.13 11.69
CA GLY A 77 14.05 -0.09 12.16
C GLY A 77 13.07 0.69 11.29
N LYS A 78 13.45 1.12 10.11
CA LYS A 78 12.56 1.83 9.19
C LYS A 78 11.82 0.83 8.32
N LEU A 79 10.60 1.18 7.90
CA LEU A 79 9.85 0.34 6.96
C LEU A 79 10.63 0.16 5.66
N SER A 80 10.68 -1.08 5.16
CA SER A 80 11.50 -1.42 4.00
C SER A 80 10.65 -1.55 2.74
N ARG A 81 10.71 -0.52 1.91
CA ARG A 81 10.05 -0.53 0.61
C ARG A 81 10.69 -1.56 -0.33
N LEU A 82 11.99 -1.70 -0.24
CA LEU A 82 12.73 -2.66 -1.06
C LEU A 82 12.28 -4.11 -0.81
N ALA A 83 12.16 -4.50 0.46
CA ALA A 83 11.72 -5.85 0.80
C ALA A 83 10.32 -6.14 0.24
N LEU A 84 9.44 -5.14 0.27
CA LEU A 84 8.09 -5.31 -0.29
C LEU A 84 8.11 -5.43 -1.80
N ARG A 85 8.97 -4.68 -2.48
CA ARG A 85 9.13 -4.80 -3.93
C ARG A 85 9.64 -6.18 -4.33
N GLU A 86 10.58 -6.70 -3.57
CA GLU A 86 11.12 -8.04 -3.82
C GLU A 86 10.07 -9.13 -3.57
N ALA A 87 9.30 -9.00 -2.49
CA ALA A 87 8.22 -9.94 -2.20
C ALA A 87 7.17 -9.92 -3.30
N GLU A 88 6.83 -8.74 -3.81
CA GLU A 88 5.86 -8.59 -4.88
C GLU A 88 6.37 -9.26 -6.17
N ARG A 89 7.64 -9.10 -6.47
CA ARG A 89 8.24 -9.70 -7.66
C ARG A 89 8.21 -11.22 -7.60
N HIS A 90 8.41 -11.79 -6.42
CA HIS A 90 8.34 -13.23 -6.22
C HIS A 90 6.90 -13.76 -6.30
N SER A 91 5.93 -12.98 -5.83
CA SER A 91 4.52 -13.36 -5.85
C SER A 91 3.92 -13.31 -7.25
N HIS A 92 4.49 -12.46 -8.12
CA HIS A 92 4.00 -12.26 -9.49
C HIS A 92 5.16 -12.42 -10.46
N PRO A 93 5.70 -13.65 -10.61
CA PRO A 93 6.82 -13.84 -11.50
C PRO A 93 6.47 -13.52 -12.94
N VAL A 94 7.39 -12.87 -13.64
CA VAL A 94 7.24 -12.62 -15.07
C VAL A 94 7.52 -13.93 -15.79
N VAL A 95 6.56 -14.35 -16.57
CA VAL A 95 6.68 -15.58 -17.33
C VAL A 95 7.17 -15.28 -18.73
#